data_c23e59b1f0be7a8aec23ee2c814f4ada
#
_entry.id   c23e59b1f0be7a8aec23ee2c814f4ada
#
_cell.length_a   1.000
_cell.length_b   1.000
_cell.length_c   1.000
_cell.angle_alpha   90.00
_cell.angle_beta   90.00
_cell.angle_gamma   90.00
#
_symmetry.space_group_name_H-M   'P 1'
#
loop_
_entity.id
_entity.type
_entity.pdbx_description
1 polymer ?
#
loop_
_entity_poly.entity_id
_entity_poly.type
_entity_poly.pdbx_seq_one_letter_code
_entity_poly.pdbx_strand_id
1 'polypeptide(L)'
;MEWQWRGEIFPATRSDVRQIEGQLKADWTDFEGSPTDLRKRVKDYCQRVYKRTHDTVTEVRTAYVCQRENSLYVDTVLAFRDRRYEYKGLTKSWGGKLRAAEASGDMGLIKECKGFVVLYESLQLAHKCILNSFYGYVMRRGARWYSMEMAGVVTHKGGSIIRVARQLIERIGIPLELDTDGIWCCLPKSFPDNIEFKLKGGKKPFVVSYPCSMLNAQTHHDCTNDQYHTLLNPETQEYKISSECSILFELDGPYKAMVLPAAKEEGKRLKKRYAVFNFDGSLAELKGFELKRRGELQLVKNFQSEVFKRFLDGSDLEGCYRSVASVANHWLDVLDNKGTDLDDEELIENISESSNMSKTMEEYEGRKSMAM
;
A
#
# COMPACT_ATOMS: atom_id res chain seq x y z
N MET A 1 -44.60 -5.68 -6.24
CA MET A 1 -43.21 -5.40 -5.85
C MET A 1 -42.77 -4.18 -6.60
N GLU A 2 -42.09 -3.25 -5.96
CA GLU A 2 -41.56 -2.05 -6.59
C GLU A 2 -40.03 -2.11 -6.49
N TRP A 3 -39.32 -1.73 -7.57
CA TRP A 3 -37.89 -1.53 -7.53
C TRP A 3 -37.56 -0.15 -8.11
N GLN A 4 -36.50 0.43 -7.63
CA GLN A 4 -36.01 1.73 -8.07
C GLN A 4 -34.81 1.58 -8.99
N TRP A 5 -34.86 2.21 -10.16
CA TRP A 5 -33.76 2.27 -11.12
C TRP A 5 -33.62 3.71 -11.64
N ARG A 6 -32.43 4.26 -11.53
CA ARG A 6 -32.13 5.65 -11.91
C ARG A 6 -33.08 6.71 -11.32
N GLY A 7 -33.52 6.49 -10.06
CA GLY A 7 -34.46 7.39 -9.41
C GLY A 7 -35.94 7.14 -9.74
N GLU A 8 -36.26 6.32 -10.71
CA GLU A 8 -37.63 5.95 -11.08
C GLU A 8 -38.04 4.65 -10.40
N ILE A 9 -39.31 4.59 -10.01
CA ILE A 9 -39.91 3.41 -9.37
C ILE A 9 -40.66 2.61 -10.42
N PHE A 10 -40.26 1.36 -10.63
CA PHE A 10 -40.89 0.44 -11.56
C PHE A 10 -41.67 -0.62 -10.78
N PRO A 11 -42.98 -0.74 -10.99
CA PRO A 11 -43.75 -1.81 -10.41
C PRO A 11 -43.46 -3.14 -11.12
N ALA A 12 -43.07 -4.16 -10.38
CA ALA A 12 -42.97 -5.51 -10.93
C ALA A 12 -44.36 -6.06 -11.18
N THR A 13 -44.64 -6.50 -12.39
CA THR A 13 -45.87 -7.17 -12.70
C THR A 13 -45.87 -8.58 -12.13
N ARG A 14 -47.09 -9.17 -11.95
CA ARG A 14 -47.20 -10.57 -11.47
C ARG A 14 -46.55 -11.57 -12.44
N SER A 15 -46.52 -11.23 -13.73
CA SER A 15 -45.86 -12.05 -14.73
C SER A 15 -44.32 -12.03 -14.57
N ASP A 16 -43.73 -10.87 -14.27
CA ASP A 16 -42.28 -10.73 -14.07
C ASP A 16 -41.83 -11.55 -12.85
N VAL A 17 -42.58 -11.44 -11.75
CA VAL A 17 -42.32 -12.24 -10.54
C VAL A 17 -42.41 -13.73 -10.80
N ARG A 18 -43.46 -14.20 -11.57
CA ARG A 18 -43.59 -15.60 -11.94
C ARG A 18 -42.48 -16.11 -12.85
N GLN A 19 -42.04 -15.28 -13.77
CA GLN A 19 -40.95 -15.64 -14.68
C GLN A 19 -39.63 -15.81 -13.89
N ILE A 20 -39.37 -14.91 -12.94
CA ILE A 20 -38.19 -15.01 -12.03
C ILE A 20 -38.31 -16.21 -11.12
N GLU A 21 -39.50 -16.50 -10.55
CA GLU A 21 -39.74 -17.72 -9.78
C GLU A 21 -39.52 -18.98 -10.62
N GLY A 22 -39.97 -18.99 -11.86
CA GLY A 22 -39.78 -20.10 -12.80
C GLY A 22 -38.31 -20.35 -13.12
N GLN A 23 -37.55 -19.31 -13.37
CA GLN A 23 -36.10 -19.41 -13.59
C GLN A 23 -35.34 -19.83 -12.32
N LEU A 24 -35.70 -19.30 -11.18
CA LEU A 24 -35.12 -19.69 -9.88
C LEU A 24 -35.44 -21.13 -9.48
N LYS A 25 -36.65 -21.64 -9.85
CA LYS A 25 -37.03 -23.03 -9.61
C LYS A 25 -36.38 -24.02 -10.57
N ALA A 26 -36.04 -23.60 -11.79
CA ALA A 26 -35.32 -24.43 -12.75
C ALA A 26 -33.87 -24.70 -12.29
N ASP A 27 -33.26 -23.73 -11.61
CA ASP A 27 -31.89 -23.85 -11.09
C ASP A 27 -31.82 -24.48 -9.68
N TRP A 28 -32.98 -24.67 -8.99
CA TRP A 28 -33.02 -25.08 -7.57
C TRP A 28 -34.23 -25.94 -7.27
N THR A 29 -34.06 -27.23 -7.40
CA THR A 29 -35.13 -28.23 -7.23
C THR A 29 -35.67 -28.37 -5.82
N ASP A 30 -35.04 -27.85 -4.78
CA ASP A 30 -35.35 -28.09 -3.38
C ASP A 30 -35.52 -26.82 -2.54
N PHE A 31 -36.13 -25.77 -3.09
CA PHE A 31 -36.26 -24.53 -2.33
C PHE A 31 -37.62 -24.41 -1.57
N GLU A 32 -37.64 -24.74 -0.30
CA GLU A 32 -38.63 -24.32 0.71
C GLU A 32 -38.19 -23.01 1.39
N GLY A 33 -38.27 -21.87 0.70
CA GLY A 33 -37.82 -20.59 1.22
C GLY A 33 -38.93 -19.67 1.69
N SER A 34 -38.66 -18.85 2.70
CA SER A 34 -39.60 -17.84 3.21
C SER A 34 -39.80 -16.69 2.20
N PRO A 35 -40.91 -15.92 2.28
CA PRO A 35 -41.16 -14.75 1.42
C PRO A 35 -40.04 -13.68 1.49
N THR A 36 -39.31 -13.63 2.60
CA THR A 36 -38.13 -12.73 2.78
C THR A 36 -36.93 -13.16 1.95
N ASP A 37 -36.74 -14.48 1.81
CA ASP A 37 -35.66 -15.00 0.97
C ASP A 37 -35.92 -14.80 -0.52
N LEU A 38 -37.18 -14.95 -0.94
CA LEU A 38 -37.60 -14.63 -2.30
C LEU A 38 -37.36 -13.14 -2.63
N ARG A 39 -37.72 -12.23 -1.71
CA ARG A 39 -37.43 -10.79 -1.90
C ARG A 39 -35.94 -10.49 -2.03
N LYS A 40 -35.12 -11.12 -1.20
CA LYS A 40 -33.65 -10.95 -1.25
C LYS A 40 -33.11 -11.43 -2.59
N ARG A 41 -33.52 -12.57 -3.09
CA ARG A 41 -33.09 -13.15 -4.37
C ARG A 41 -33.55 -12.33 -5.57
N VAL A 42 -34.80 -11.88 -5.58
CA VAL A 42 -35.30 -10.97 -6.63
C VAL A 42 -34.51 -9.68 -6.63
N LYS A 43 -34.19 -9.14 -5.47
CA LYS A 43 -33.34 -7.95 -5.35
C LYS A 43 -31.93 -8.20 -5.89
N ASP A 44 -31.32 -9.33 -5.56
CA ASP A 44 -29.97 -9.70 -6.02
C ASP A 44 -29.96 -9.96 -7.55
N TYR A 45 -31.01 -10.58 -8.08
CA TYR A 45 -31.19 -10.76 -9.52
C TYR A 45 -31.32 -9.44 -10.24
N CYS A 46 -32.19 -8.55 -9.79
CA CYS A 46 -32.34 -7.21 -10.36
C CYS A 46 -31.03 -6.42 -10.32
N GLN A 47 -30.25 -6.54 -9.24
CA GLN A 47 -28.96 -5.89 -9.12
C GLN A 47 -27.90 -6.44 -10.09
N ARG A 48 -27.96 -7.73 -10.43
CA ARG A 48 -27.05 -8.35 -11.43
C ARG A 48 -27.45 -7.96 -12.85
N VAL A 49 -28.73 -8.00 -13.17
CA VAL A 49 -29.24 -7.72 -14.53
C VAL A 49 -29.13 -6.23 -14.88
N TYR A 50 -29.52 -5.37 -13.96
CA TYR A 50 -29.59 -3.92 -14.25
C TYR A 50 -28.34 -3.14 -13.81
N LYS A 51 -27.34 -3.79 -13.23
CA LYS A 51 -26.13 -3.17 -12.65
C LYS A 51 -26.46 -2.02 -11.70
N ARG A 52 -25.89 -1.99 -10.53
CA ARG A 52 -26.05 -0.86 -9.59
C ARG A 52 -25.56 0.41 -10.26
N THR A 53 -26.46 1.34 -10.55
CA THR A 53 -26.10 2.73 -10.82
C THR A 53 -25.89 3.42 -9.47
N HIS A 54 -24.70 3.95 -9.25
CA HIS A 54 -24.44 4.81 -8.11
C HIS A 54 -24.67 6.25 -8.58
N ASP A 55 -25.78 6.84 -8.22
CA ASP A 55 -25.96 8.28 -8.36
C ASP A 55 -25.09 8.96 -7.30
N THR A 56 -24.07 9.64 -7.75
CA THR A 56 -23.19 10.42 -6.88
C THR A 56 -23.74 11.84 -6.78
N VAL A 57 -24.18 12.22 -5.60
CA VAL A 57 -24.49 13.61 -5.29
C VAL A 57 -23.22 14.25 -4.74
N THR A 58 -22.75 15.32 -5.40
CA THR A 58 -21.62 16.09 -4.89
C THR A 58 -22.12 17.19 -3.99
N GLU A 59 -21.81 17.08 -2.70
CA GLU A 59 -22.12 18.10 -1.71
C GLU A 59 -20.81 18.78 -1.27
N VAL A 60 -20.76 20.09 -1.34
CA VAL A 60 -19.63 20.88 -0.83
C VAL A 60 -19.91 21.26 0.61
N ARG A 61 -19.09 20.74 1.54
CA ARG A 61 -19.15 21.09 2.96
C ARG A 61 -17.89 21.83 3.35
N THR A 62 -18.05 22.89 4.12
CA THR A 62 -16.93 23.63 4.69
C THR A 62 -16.78 23.22 6.15
N ALA A 63 -15.61 22.73 6.51
CA ALA A 63 -15.25 22.40 7.88
C ALA A 63 -14.17 23.36 8.40
N TYR A 64 -14.26 23.70 9.68
CA TYR A 64 -13.30 24.57 10.36
C TYR A 64 -12.60 23.79 11.46
N VAL A 65 -11.31 24.02 11.64
CA VAL A 65 -10.49 23.41 12.69
C VAL A 65 -10.02 24.52 13.63
N CYS A 66 -10.41 24.43 14.90
CA CYS A 66 -9.93 25.33 15.92
C CYS A 66 -8.46 25.03 16.23
N GLN A 67 -7.58 26.02 16.06
CA GLN A 67 -6.13 25.87 16.32
C GLN A 67 -5.76 25.99 17.80
N ARG A 68 -6.68 26.45 18.62
CA ARG A 68 -6.47 26.71 20.05
C ARG A 68 -7.05 25.64 20.98
N GLU A 69 -7.88 24.78 20.46
CA GLU A 69 -8.40 23.65 21.25
C GLU A 69 -7.33 22.58 21.43
N ASN A 70 -7.17 22.14 22.67
CA ASN A 70 -6.32 21.01 22.97
C ASN A 70 -6.98 19.73 22.42
N SER A 71 -6.44 19.22 21.33
CA SER A 71 -6.98 18.07 20.64
C SER A 71 -6.27 16.80 21.11
N LEU A 72 -6.98 15.97 21.84
CA LEU A 72 -6.50 14.62 22.21
C LEU A 72 -5.98 13.85 20.96
N TYR A 73 -6.64 14.04 19.82
CA TYR A 73 -6.24 13.38 18.57
C TYR A 73 -4.89 13.88 18.06
N VAL A 74 -4.71 15.20 17.94
CA VAL A 74 -3.47 15.82 17.43
C VAL A 74 -2.31 15.52 18.37
N ASP A 75 -2.50 15.72 19.68
CA ASP A 75 -1.46 15.51 20.69
C ASP A 75 -1.02 14.04 20.75
N THR A 76 -1.97 13.12 20.63
CA THR A 76 -1.67 11.68 20.58
C THR A 76 -0.84 11.33 19.34
N VAL A 77 -1.24 11.81 18.16
CA VAL A 77 -0.51 11.57 16.91
C VAL A 77 0.89 12.17 16.97
N LEU A 78 1.03 13.40 17.49
CA LEU A 78 2.33 14.05 17.68
C LEU A 78 3.23 13.24 18.62
N ALA A 79 2.72 12.79 19.77
CA ALA A 79 3.48 12.00 20.73
C ALA A 79 3.97 10.67 20.13
N PHE A 80 3.13 9.97 19.37
CA PHE A 80 3.54 8.74 18.68
C PHE A 80 4.55 9.00 17.55
N ARG A 81 4.39 10.11 16.81
CA ARG A 81 5.34 10.54 15.77
C ARG A 81 6.72 10.79 16.37
N ASP A 82 6.77 11.58 17.43
CA ASP A 82 8.03 12.01 18.05
C ASP A 82 8.78 10.82 18.67
N ARG A 83 8.07 9.92 19.37
CA ARG A 83 8.65 8.67 19.85
C ARG A 83 9.16 7.79 18.72
N ARG A 84 8.46 7.72 17.58
CA ARG A 84 8.95 6.98 16.44
C ARG A 84 10.28 7.53 15.92
N TYR A 85 10.42 8.86 15.83
CA TYR A 85 11.68 9.49 15.41
C TYR A 85 12.81 9.25 16.41
N GLU A 86 12.51 9.30 17.70
CA GLU A 86 13.45 8.93 18.77
C GLU A 86 13.97 7.51 18.57
N TYR A 87 13.09 6.53 18.40
CA TYR A 87 13.50 5.13 18.17
C TYR A 87 14.26 4.94 16.85
N LYS A 88 13.92 5.65 15.78
CA LYS A 88 14.73 5.67 14.55
C LYS A 88 16.15 6.18 14.81
N GLY A 89 16.30 7.22 15.61
CA GLY A 89 17.59 7.77 16.03
C GLY A 89 18.40 6.76 16.84
N LEU A 90 17.77 6.09 17.80
CA LEU A 90 18.38 5.04 18.60
C LEU A 90 18.79 3.84 17.76
N THR A 91 17.95 3.37 16.83
CA THR A 91 18.30 2.30 15.88
C THR A 91 19.57 2.65 15.10
N LYS A 92 19.64 3.87 14.57
CA LYS A 92 20.81 4.34 13.81
C LYS A 92 22.07 4.42 14.69
N SER A 93 21.94 4.90 15.91
CA SER A 93 23.05 4.99 16.87
C SER A 93 23.57 3.60 17.24
N TRP A 94 22.69 2.67 17.60
CA TRP A 94 23.08 1.29 17.96
C TRP A 94 23.58 0.50 16.73
N GLY A 95 23.08 0.77 15.52
CA GLY A 95 23.64 0.26 14.28
C GLY A 95 25.08 0.73 14.01
N GLY A 96 25.40 1.97 14.41
CA GLY A 96 26.77 2.47 14.42
C GLY A 96 27.69 1.72 15.39
N LYS A 97 27.23 1.51 16.64
CA LYS A 97 27.93 0.74 17.66
C LYS A 97 28.10 -0.72 17.25
N LEU A 98 27.09 -1.33 16.64
CA LEU A 98 27.17 -2.69 16.12
C LEU A 98 28.30 -2.85 15.10
N ARG A 99 28.39 -1.94 14.12
CA ARG A 99 29.49 -1.95 13.12
C ARG A 99 30.88 -1.81 13.76
N ALA A 100 30.97 -0.96 14.79
CA ALA A 100 32.23 -0.81 15.54
C ALA A 100 32.56 -2.09 16.34
N ALA A 101 31.58 -2.74 16.96
CA ALA A 101 31.76 -4.00 17.68
C ALA A 101 32.13 -5.14 16.72
N GLU A 102 31.53 -5.21 15.53
CA GLU A 102 31.89 -6.18 14.50
C GLU A 102 33.35 -6.00 14.02
N ALA A 103 33.79 -4.75 13.90
CA ALA A 103 35.19 -4.47 13.58
C ALA A 103 36.18 -4.81 14.70
N SER A 104 35.75 -4.78 15.97
CA SER A 104 36.58 -5.17 17.11
C SER A 104 36.58 -6.69 17.40
N GLY A 105 35.61 -7.44 16.88
CA GLY A 105 35.44 -8.87 17.08
C GLY A 105 34.90 -9.28 18.46
N ASP A 106 34.41 -8.32 19.26
CA ASP A 106 33.84 -8.60 20.58
C ASP A 106 32.43 -9.21 20.45
N MET A 107 32.34 -10.53 20.59
CA MET A 107 31.09 -11.29 20.45
C MET A 107 30.02 -10.92 21.50
N GLY A 108 30.44 -10.52 22.71
CA GLY A 108 29.52 -10.07 23.76
C GLY A 108 28.84 -8.76 23.38
N LEU A 109 29.65 -7.80 22.99
CA LEU A 109 29.17 -6.49 22.55
C LEU A 109 28.35 -6.56 21.24
N ILE A 110 28.73 -7.44 20.30
CA ILE A 110 27.97 -7.68 19.07
C ILE A 110 26.56 -8.19 19.40
N LYS A 111 26.44 -9.17 20.32
CA LYS A 111 25.14 -9.74 20.73
C LYS A 111 24.26 -8.69 21.39
N GLU A 112 24.83 -7.89 22.29
CA GLU A 112 24.13 -6.80 22.97
C GLU A 112 23.63 -5.74 21.95
N CYS A 113 24.52 -5.24 21.09
CA CYS A 113 24.16 -4.25 20.07
C CYS A 113 23.09 -4.76 19.12
N LYS A 114 23.15 -6.01 18.67
CA LYS A 114 22.10 -6.64 17.85
C LYS A 114 20.76 -6.66 18.58
N GLY A 115 20.75 -6.99 19.89
CA GLY A 115 19.54 -6.96 20.71
C GLY A 115 18.89 -5.57 20.73
N PHE A 116 19.68 -4.52 20.96
CA PHE A 116 19.15 -3.14 20.95
C PHE A 116 18.70 -2.66 19.58
N VAL A 117 19.39 -3.02 18.51
CA VAL A 117 18.95 -2.69 17.13
C VAL A 117 17.60 -3.32 16.85
N VAL A 118 17.41 -4.62 17.15
CA VAL A 118 16.12 -5.31 16.95
C VAL A 118 15.02 -4.70 17.82
N LEU A 119 15.33 -4.36 19.08
CA LEU A 119 14.37 -3.75 20.00
C LEU A 119 13.86 -2.40 19.46
N TYR A 120 14.77 -1.48 19.15
CA TYR A 120 14.38 -0.14 18.70
C TYR A 120 13.76 -0.16 17.31
N GLU A 121 14.19 -1.07 16.42
CA GLU A 121 13.55 -1.30 15.12
C GLU A 121 12.09 -1.76 15.29
N SER A 122 11.86 -2.72 16.20
CA SER A 122 10.51 -3.21 16.50
C SER A 122 9.62 -2.12 17.11
N LEU A 123 10.17 -1.30 18.01
CA LEU A 123 9.44 -0.18 18.63
C LEU A 123 9.09 0.89 17.61
N GLN A 124 10.02 1.30 16.72
CA GLN A 124 9.71 2.29 15.69
C GLN A 124 8.66 1.76 14.71
N LEU A 125 8.71 0.46 14.36
CA LEU A 125 7.73 -0.17 13.48
C LEU A 125 6.34 -0.23 14.14
N ALA A 126 6.27 -0.57 15.43
CA ALA A 126 5.01 -0.56 16.19
C ALA A 126 4.37 0.84 16.19
N HIS A 127 5.16 1.90 16.44
CA HIS A 127 4.66 3.27 16.40
C HIS A 127 4.22 3.67 14.97
N LYS A 128 4.92 3.24 13.92
CA LYS A 128 4.48 3.42 12.53
C LYS A 128 3.13 2.78 12.27
N CYS A 129 2.92 1.54 12.74
CA CYS A 129 1.65 0.85 12.58
C CYS A 129 0.51 1.56 13.31
N ILE A 130 0.75 2.05 14.53
CA ILE A 130 -0.24 2.82 15.30
C ILE A 130 -0.61 4.10 14.55
N LEU A 131 0.38 4.88 14.09
CA LEU A 131 0.15 6.12 13.35
C LEU A 131 -0.70 5.91 12.10
N ASN A 132 -0.36 4.90 11.31
CA ASN A 132 -1.10 4.59 10.08
C ASN A 132 -2.53 4.11 10.39
N SER A 133 -2.72 3.35 11.47
CA SER A 133 -4.02 2.81 11.88
C SER A 133 -4.91 3.86 12.53
N PHE A 134 -4.34 4.85 13.18
CA PHE A 134 -5.07 5.89 13.89
C PHE A 134 -5.94 6.72 12.95
N TYR A 135 -5.39 7.09 11.80
CA TYR A 135 -6.15 7.73 10.74
C TYR A 135 -7.29 6.83 10.22
N GLY A 136 -7.01 5.55 9.93
CA GLY A 136 -8.03 4.61 9.45
C GLY A 136 -9.15 4.37 10.47
N TYR A 137 -8.85 4.48 11.77
CA TYR A 137 -9.82 4.33 12.83
C TYR A 137 -10.93 5.38 12.78
N VAL A 138 -10.64 6.65 12.46
CA VAL A 138 -11.66 7.71 12.39
C VAL A 138 -12.68 7.51 11.28
N MET A 139 -12.37 6.70 10.26
CA MET A 139 -13.28 6.32 9.18
C MET A 139 -14.10 5.05 9.47
N ARG A 140 -13.78 4.33 10.53
CA ARG A 140 -14.50 3.10 10.87
C ARG A 140 -15.87 3.41 11.44
N ARG A 141 -16.93 2.95 10.81
CA ARG A 141 -18.29 3.06 11.34
C ARG A 141 -18.37 2.40 12.73
N GLY A 142 -18.90 3.12 13.70
CA GLY A 142 -18.98 2.68 15.08
C GLY A 142 -17.71 2.96 15.92
N ALA A 143 -16.68 3.61 15.36
CA ALA A 143 -15.57 4.11 16.15
C ALA A 143 -16.02 5.25 17.07
N ARG A 144 -15.47 5.32 18.28
CA ARG A 144 -15.82 6.39 19.25
C ARG A 144 -15.52 7.79 18.73
N TRP A 145 -14.46 7.94 17.93
CA TRP A 145 -14.02 9.21 17.32
C TRP A 145 -14.22 9.19 15.81
N TYR A 146 -15.37 8.67 15.36
CA TYR A 146 -15.70 8.70 13.95
C TYR A 146 -15.88 10.14 13.48
N SER A 147 -15.11 10.56 12.49
CA SER A 147 -15.23 11.84 11.81
C SER A 147 -14.91 11.70 10.33
N MET A 148 -15.94 11.80 9.52
CA MET A 148 -15.81 11.78 8.06
C MET A 148 -15.07 13.03 7.58
N GLU A 149 -15.29 14.17 8.21
CA GLU A 149 -14.67 15.45 7.88
C GLU A 149 -13.16 15.38 8.07
N MET A 150 -12.68 14.90 9.20
CA MET A 150 -11.25 14.73 9.47
C MET A 150 -10.59 13.80 8.45
N ALA A 151 -11.20 12.67 8.19
CA ALA A 151 -10.70 11.72 7.21
C ALA A 151 -10.74 12.30 5.79
N GLY A 152 -11.78 13.08 5.46
CA GLY A 152 -11.93 13.80 4.20
C GLY A 152 -10.82 14.83 3.99
N VAL A 153 -10.47 15.61 5.01
CA VAL A 153 -9.38 16.59 4.97
C VAL A 153 -8.05 15.91 4.67
N VAL A 154 -7.72 14.82 5.37
CA VAL A 154 -6.46 14.08 5.15
C VAL A 154 -6.39 13.52 3.73
N THR A 155 -7.47 12.89 3.25
CA THR A 155 -7.53 12.30 1.89
C THR A 155 -7.45 13.38 0.82
N HIS A 156 -8.14 14.50 1.00
CA HIS A 156 -8.14 15.62 0.07
C HIS A 156 -6.74 16.26 -0.02
N LYS A 157 -6.11 16.54 1.13
CA LYS A 157 -4.74 17.08 1.17
C LYS A 157 -3.73 16.14 0.55
N GLY A 158 -3.75 14.85 0.91
CA GLY A 158 -2.88 13.85 0.30
C GLY A 158 -3.06 13.76 -1.22
N GLY A 159 -4.30 13.71 -1.70
CA GLY A 159 -4.59 13.73 -3.13
C GLY A 159 -4.17 15.02 -3.84
N SER A 160 -4.24 16.17 -3.17
CA SER A 160 -3.77 17.46 -3.68
C SER A 160 -2.24 17.47 -3.84
N ILE A 161 -1.51 17.05 -2.81
CA ILE A 161 -0.05 17.00 -2.79
C ILE A 161 0.47 16.09 -3.92
N ILE A 162 -0.06 14.88 -4.02
CA ILE A 162 0.35 13.91 -5.04
C ILE A 162 0.05 14.43 -6.46
N ARG A 163 -1.06 15.13 -6.65
CA ARG A 163 -1.42 15.73 -7.96
C ARG A 163 -0.44 16.80 -8.37
N VAL A 164 -0.08 17.70 -7.46
CA VAL A 164 0.90 18.77 -7.71
C VAL A 164 2.29 18.17 -7.96
N ALA A 165 2.71 17.21 -7.13
CA ALA A 165 3.98 16.52 -7.33
C ALA A 165 4.05 15.81 -8.71
N ARG A 166 2.96 15.14 -9.11
CA ARG A 166 2.86 14.54 -10.44
C ARG A 166 3.05 15.58 -11.56
N GLN A 167 2.36 16.72 -11.47
CA GLN A 167 2.48 17.81 -12.47
C GLN A 167 3.91 18.35 -12.58
N LEU A 168 4.64 18.43 -11.47
CA LEU A 168 6.05 18.82 -11.47
C LEU A 168 6.92 17.76 -12.15
N ILE A 169 6.70 16.48 -11.82
CA ILE A 169 7.45 15.36 -12.40
C ILE A 169 7.18 15.24 -13.91
N GLU A 170 5.95 15.47 -14.38
CA GLU A 170 5.60 15.45 -15.80
C GLU A 170 6.38 16.48 -16.65
N ARG A 171 6.91 17.54 -16.01
CA ARG A 171 7.77 18.55 -16.70
C ARG A 171 9.19 18.08 -16.89
N ILE A 172 9.67 17.11 -16.13
CA ILE A 172 11.08 16.69 -16.10
C ILE A 172 11.28 15.21 -16.46
N GLY A 173 10.20 14.41 -16.43
CA GLY A 173 10.25 12.97 -16.66
C GLY A 173 8.90 12.37 -16.92
N ILE A 174 8.82 11.06 -16.74
CA ILE A 174 7.60 10.28 -17.00
C ILE A 174 7.14 9.64 -15.69
N PRO A 175 5.99 10.03 -15.11
CA PRO A 175 5.42 9.31 -13.98
C PRO A 175 4.90 7.94 -14.46
N LEU A 176 5.28 6.89 -13.76
CA LEU A 176 4.96 5.50 -14.09
C LEU A 176 3.74 5.02 -13.31
N GLU A 177 3.81 5.04 -11.98
CA GLU A 177 2.74 4.63 -11.08
C GLU A 177 2.63 5.58 -9.89
N LEU A 178 1.42 5.87 -9.48
CA LEU A 178 1.11 6.63 -8.26
C LEU A 178 0.59 5.65 -7.22
N ASP A 179 1.35 5.41 -6.17
CA ASP A 179 0.95 4.52 -5.09
C ASP A 179 0.82 5.28 -3.77
N THR A 180 -0.39 5.63 -3.44
CA THR A 180 -0.84 6.26 -2.18
C THR A 180 -0.16 7.61 -1.90
N ASP A 181 1.09 7.60 -1.48
CA ASP A 181 1.92 8.75 -1.06
C ASP A 181 3.25 8.84 -1.82
N GLY A 182 3.47 7.92 -2.76
CA GLY A 182 4.67 7.83 -3.59
C GLY A 182 4.39 7.93 -5.09
N ILE A 183 5.38 8.37 -5.83
CA ILE A 183 5.36 8.44 -7.29
C ILE A 183 6.58 7.71 -7.84
N TRP A 184 6.33 6.62 -8.56
CA TRP A 184 7.36 6.00 -9.39
C TRP A 184 7.50 6.78 -10.68
N CYS A 185 8.72 7.19 -11.00
CA CYS A 185 8.97 7.98 -12.19
C CYS A 185 10.27 7.58 -12.89
N CYS A 186 10.32 7.81 -14.19
CA CYS A 186 11.52 7.71 -15.00
C CYS A 186 12.05 9.11 -15.29
N LEU A 187 13.26 9.41 -14.86
CA LEU A 187 13.94 10.67 -15.11
C LEU A 187 15.01 10.48 -16.18
N PRO A 188 15.31 11.51 -17.00
CA PRO A 188 16.44 11.47 -17.92
C PRO A 188 17.75 11.27 -17.16
N LYS A 189 18.70 10.53 -17.74
CA LYS A 189 20.03 10.31 -17.13
C LYS A 189 20.80 11.61 -16.87
N SER A 190 20.49 12.65 -17.61
CA SER A 190 21.08 13.99 -17.46
C SER A 190 20.46 14.82 -16.32
N PHE A 191 19.37 14.34 -15.70
CA PHE A 191 18.74 15.05 -14.60
C PHE A 191 19.61 14.94 -13.34
N PRO A 192 19.94 16.08 -12.67
CA PRO A 192 20.83 16.06 -11.53
C PRO A 192 20.14 15.44 -10.29
N ASP A 193 20.74 14.38 -9.74
CA ASP A 193 20.27 13.78 -8.48
C ASP A 193 20.66 14.64 -7.28
N ASN A 194 21.94 15.02 -7.24
CA ASN A 194 22.53 15.75 -6.12
C ASN A 194 23.32 16.95 -6.62
N ILE A 195 23.18 18.06 -5.89
CA ILE A 195 23.98 19.26 -6.10
C ILE A 195 24.88 19.44 -4.90
N GLU A 196 26.17 19.58 -5.16
CA GLU A 196 27.19 19.77 -4.13
C GLU A 196 27.58 21.24 -4.00
N PHE A 197 27.48 21.76 -2.80
CA PHE A 197 27.93 23.11 -2.45
C PHE A 197 29.20 23.04 -1.60
N LYS A 198 30.26 23.72 -2.04
CA LYS A 198 31.49 23.89 -1.24
C LYS A 198 31.28 25.03 -0.23
N LEU A 199 31.25 24.71 1.04
CA LEU A 199 31.13 25.70 2.11
C LEU A 199 32.48 26.32 2.42
N LYS A 200 32.55 27.64 2.62
CA LYS A 200 33.75 28.34 3.09
C LYS A 200 34.19 27.78 4.43
N GLY A 201 35.39 27.19 4.50
CA GLY A 201 35.94 26.59 5.73
C GLY A 201 35.42 25.18 6.06
N GLY A 202 34.50 24.60 5.29
CA GLY A 202 34.02 23.24 5.47
C GLY A 202 34.95 22.19 4.85
N LYS A 203 35.20 21.09 5.60
CA LYS A 203 36.00 19.95 5.09
C LYS A 203 35.21 19.04 4.15
N LYS A 204 33.87 19.08 4.22
CA LYS A 204 32.98 18.26 3.41
C LYS A 204 32.01 19.16 2.62
N PRO A 205 31.65 18.80 1.38
CA PRO A 205 30.62 19.53 0.65
C PRO A 205 29.25 19.33 1.31
N PHE A 206 28.42 20.36 1.20
CA PHE A 206 26.99 20.26 1.54
C PHE A 206 26.26 19.76 0.31
N VAL A 207 25.64 18.58 0.43
CA VAL A 207 24.94 17.90 -0.66
C VAL A 207 23.44 18.09 -0.51
N VAL A 208 22.81 18.56 -1.56
CA VAL A 208 21.35 18.75 -1.62
C VAL A 208 20.77 17.85 -2.71
N SER A 209 19.78 17.04 -2.37
CA SER A 209 19.01 16.32 -3.37
C SER A 209 18.13 17.30 -4.15
N TYR A 210 18.42 17.49 -5.43
CA TYR A 210 17.69 18.43 -6.28
C TYR A 210 16.20 18.06 -6.44
N PRO A 211 15.84 16.79 -6.74
CA PRO A 211 14.43 16.38 -6.85
C PRO A 211 13.64 16.62 -5.55
N CYS A 212 14.23 16.26 -4.41
CA CYS A 212 13.59 16.50 -3.11
C CYS A 212 13.40 17.99 -2.84
N SER A 213 14.40 18.81 -3.14
CA SER A 213 14.31 20.27 -2.92
C SER A 213 13.23 20.91 -3.78
N MET A 214 13.11 20.50 -5.04
CA MET A 214 12.09 20.98 -5.95
C MET A 214 10.67 20.64 -5.46
N LEU A 215 10.44 19.38 -5.08
CA LEU A 215 9.14 18.92 -4.58
C LEU A 215 8.81 19.54 -3.22
N ASN A 216 9.80 19.62 -2.33
CA ASN A 216 9.62 20.15 -0.99
C ASN A 216 9.41 21.66 -0.96
N ALA A 217 10.02 22.41 -1.88
CA ALA A 217 9.75 23.85 -2.03
C ALA A 217 8.28 24.11 -2.35
N GLN A 218 7.70 23.35 -3.29
CA GLN A 218 6.29 23.47 -3.62
C GLN A 218 5.39 23.01 -2.46
N THR A 219 5.73 21.89 -1.82
CA THR A 219 4.97 21.36 -0.68
C THR A 219 4.98 22.34 0.50
N HIS A 220 6.12 22.95 0.77
CA HIS A 220 6.23 23.98 1.80
C HIS A 220 5.34 25.19 1.49
N HIS A 221 5.34 25.65 0.25
CA HIS A 221 4.48 26.75 -0.17
C HIS A 221 2.98 26.44 0.00
N ASP A 222 2.55 25.22 -0.41
CA ASP A 222 1.12 24.87 -0.47
C ASP A 222 0.55 24.28 0.82
N CYS A 223 1.41 23.80 1.71
CA CYS A 223 1.02 23.00 2.89
C CYS A 223 1.50 23.56 4.23
N THR A 224 2.16 24.71 4.23
CA THR A 224 2.52 25.37 5.49
C THR A 224 1.26 25.85 6.22
N ASN A 225 1.17 25.54 7.51
CA ASN A 225 0.16 26.09 8.40
C ASN A 225 0.77 27.27 9.14
N ASP A 226 0.38 28.48 8.75
CA ASP A 226 0.86 29.74 9.35
C ASP A 226 0.15 30.09 10.66
N GLN A 227 -0.85 29.32 11.04
CA GLN A 227 -1.66 29.53 12.26
C GLN A 227 -1.49 28.36 13.25
N TYR A 228 -0.30 27.76 13.30
CA TYR A 228 -0.04 26.71 14.27
C TYR A 228 0.14 27.29 15.67
N HIS A 229 -0.80 26.97 16.56
CA HIS A 229 -0.84 27.50 17.93
C HIS A 229 -0.33 26.46 18.92
N THR A 230 0.73 26.79 19.65
CA THR A 230 1.26 25.97 20.74
C THR A 230 0.91 26.64 22.06
N LEU A 231 0.22 25.93 22.96
CA LEU A 231 -0.10 26.44 24.29
C LEU A 231 1.16 26.54 25.14
N LEU A 232 1.53 27.75 25.58
CA LEU A 232 2.68 27.97 26.43
C LEU A 232 2.31 27.87 27.90
N ASN A 233 1.20 28.50 28.30
CA ASN A 233 0.75 28.52 29.67
C ASN A 233 -0.76 28.19 29.74
N PRO A 234 -1.16 27.06 30.37
CA PRO A 234 -2.56 26.68 30.53
C PRO A 234 -3.38 27.65 31.40
N GLU A 235 -2.74 28.31 32.39
CA GLU A 235 -3.44 29.19 33.33
C GLU A 235 -3.79 30.52 32.68
N THR A 236 -2.85 31.11 31.93
CA THR A 236 -3.02 32.41 31.25
C THR A 236 -3.58 32.29 29.86
N GLN A 237 -3.74 31.05 29.33
CA GLN A 237 -4.15 30.78 27.96
C GLN A 237 -3.27 31.50 26.93
N GLU A 238 -1.96 31.52 27.19
CA GLU A 238 -0.99 32.15 26.32
C GLU A 238 -0.54 31.16 25.24
N TYR A 239 -0.61 31.58 23.97
CA TYR A 239 -0.25 30.78 22.82
C TYR A 239 0.90 31.41 22.04
N LYS A 240 1.83 30.57 21.61
CA LYS A 240 2.80 30.90 20.56
C LYS A 240 2.24 30.52 19.19
N ILE A 241 2.24 31.49 18.27
CA ILE A 241 1.86 31.25 16.87
C ILE A 241 3.14 31.01 16.06
N SER A 242 3.17 29.98 15.25
CA SER A 242 4.29 29.64 14.38
C SER A 242 3.79 29.09 13.05
N SER A 243 4.66 29.16 12.04
CA SER A 243 4.46 28.48 10.75
C SER A 243 5.08 27.10 10.81
N GLU A 244 4.34 26.07 10.46
CA GLU A 244 4.84 24.70 10.44
C GLU A 244 4.44 23.97 9.15
N CYS A 245 5.42 23.27 8.54
CA CYS A 245 5.20 22.32 7.47
C CYS A 245 5.93 21.02 7.83
N SER A 246 5.19 19.96 8.10
CA SER A 246 5.73 18.66 8.48
C SER A 246 5.67 17.65 7.33
N ILE A 247 5.30 18.07 6.12
CA ILE A 247 5.17 17.21 4.95
C ILE A 247 6.40 17.39 4.07
N LEU A 248 7.16 16.29 3.92
CA LEU A 248 8.39 16.28 3.13
C LEU A 248 8.40 15.07 2.20
N PHE A 249 8.83 15.30 0.95
CA PHE A 249 9.19 14.25 0.01
C PHE A 249 10.61 13.75 0.27
N GLU A 250 10.78 12.45 0.24
CA GLU A 250 12.08 11.79 0.23
C GLU A 250 12.27 11.10 -1.14
N LEU A 251 13.51 11.06 -1.64
CA LEU A 251 13.88 10.33 -2.85
C LEU A 251 14.36 8.95 -2.46
N ASP A 252 13.85 7.94 -3.13
CA ASP A 252 14.29 6.56 -3.01
C ASP A 252 14.82 6.06 -4.37
N GLY A 253 15.80 5.16 -4.37
CA GLY A 253 16.44 4.66 -5.58
C GLY A 253 17.82 5.26 -5.83
N PRO A 254 18.32 5.28 -7.07
CA PRO A 254 17.68 4.82 -8.31
C PRO A 254 17.57 3.29 -8.41
N TYR A 255 16.62 2.81 -9.23
CA TYR A 255 16.39 1.40 -9.49
C TYR A 255 16.69 1.04 -10.95
N LYS A 256 16.98 -0.26 -11.20
CA LYS A 256 17.34 -0.73 -12.55
C LYS A 256 16.12 -0.76 -13.47
N ALA A 257 15.01 -1.31 -13.00
CA ALA A 257 13.83 -1.52 -13.83
C ALA A 257 12.55 -1.60 -12.98
N MET A 258 11.44 -1.24 -13.61
CA MET A 258 10.09 -1.42 -13.06
C MET A 258 9.22 -2.13 -14.10
N VAL A 259 8.63 -3.26 -13.71
CA VAL A 259 7.69 -4.02 -14.53
C VAL A 259 6.27 -3.59 -14.19
N LEU A 260 5.56 -3.11 -15.20
CA LEU A 260 4.16 -2.69 -15.11
C LEU A 260 3.33 -3.59 -16.02
N PRO A 261 2.48 -4.49 -15.49
CA PRO A 261 1.64 -5.34 -16.31
C PRO A 261 0.61 -4.51 -17.09
N ALA A 262 0.39 -4.87 -18.35
CA ALA A 262 -0.67 -4.30 -19.16
C ALA A 262 -2.06 -4.79 -18.69
N ALA A 263 -3.07 -3.95 -18.79
CA ALA A 263 -4.45 -4.36 -18.62
C ALA A 263 -4.95 -5.07 -19.90
N LYS A 264 -6.00 -5.91 -19.76
CA LYS A 264 -6.64 -6.55 -20.93
C LYS A 264 -7.29 -5.54 -21.88
N GLU A 265 -7.69 -4.37 -21.37
CA GLU A 265 -8.30 -3.31 -22.15
C GLU A 265 -7.24 -2.26 -22.50
N GLU A 266 -7.20 -1.86 -23.76
CA GLU A 266 -6.29 -0.84 -24.27
C GLU A 266 -6.50 0.50 -23.52
N GLY A 267 -5.41 1.17 -23.15
CA GLY A 267 -5.45 2.44 -22.41
C GLY A 267 -5.74 2.32 -20.90
N LYS A 268 -6.09 1.15 -20.38
CA LYS A 268 -6.22 0.92 -18.94
C LYS A 268 -4.92 0.39 -18.34
N ARG A 269 -4.57 0.88 -17.15
CA ARG A 269 -3.45 0.39 -16.33
C ARG A 269 -3.97 -0.37 -15.13
N LEU A 270 -3.28 -1.44 -14.76
CA LEU A 270 -3.53 -2.16 -13.51
C LEU A 270 -2.88 -1.39 -12.37
N LYS A 271 -3.71 -0.78 -11.53
CA LYS A 271 -3.24 -0.02 -10.37
C LYS A 271 -2.69 -0.96 -9.29
N LYS A 272 -1.62 -0.50 -8.61
CA LYS A 272 -0.99 -1.22 -7.50
C LYS A 272 -0.55 -2.65 -7.86
N ARG A 273 -0.09 -2.83 -9.10
CA ARG A 273 0.47 -4.08 -9.57
C ARG A 273 1.77 -3.78 -10.32
N TYR A 274 2.90 -3.94 -9.62
CA TYR A 274 4.22 -3.66 -10.16
C TYR A 274 5.32 -4.43 -9.44
N ALA A 275 6.45 -4.63 -10.11
CA ALA A 275 7.67 -5.18 -9.55
C ALA A 275 8.84 -4.26 -9.87
N VAL A 276 9.65 -3.95 -8.86
CA VAL A 276 10.82 -3.06 -8.97
C VAL A 276 12.09 -3.82 -8.62
N PHE A 277 13.13 -3.63 -9.40
CA PHE A 277 14.38 -4.36 -9.30
C PHE A 277 15.57 -3.43 -9.07
N ASN A 278 16.46 -3.84 -8.18
CA ASN A 278 17.75 -3.23 -7.95
C ASN A 278 18.72 -3.51 -9.11
N PHE A 279 19.84 -2.80 -9.14
CA PHE A 279 20.88 -2.99 -10.18
C PHE A 279 21.54 -4.37 -10.12
N ASP A 280 21.56 -5.02 -8.97
CA ASP A 280 22.04 -6.39 -8.79
C ASP A 280 21.04 -7.46 -9.27
N GLY A 281 19.85 -7.05 -9.74
CA GLY A 281 18.76 -7.93 -10.16
C GLY A 281 17.88 -8.44 -9.03
N SER A 282 18.16 -8.07 -7.78
CA SER A 282 17.29 -8.41 -6.66
C SER A 282 15.97 -7.62 -6.69
N LEU A 283 14.92 -8.22 -6.14
CA LEU A 283 13.62 -7.60 -6.05
C LEU A 283 13.58 -6.58 -4.91
N ALA A 284 13.49 -5.29 -5.26
CA ALA A 284 13.38 -4.19 -4.31
C ALA A 284 11.96 -4.07 -3.75
N GLU A 285 10.96 -3.98 -4.63
CA GLU A 285 9.56 -3.87 -4.22
C GLU A 285 8.64 -4.71 -5.12
N LEU A 286 7.59 -5.26 -4.51
CA LEU A 286 6.58 -6.06 -5.20
C LEU A 286 5.20 -5.71 -4.65
N LYS A 287 4.31 -5.28 -5.52
CA LYS A 287 2.91 -5.00 -5.20
C LYS A 287 1.97 -5.78 -6.09
N GLY A 288 0.90 -6.29 -5.49
CA GLY A 288 -0.23 -6.87 -6.22
C GLY A 288 0.03 -8.23 -6.87
N PHE A 289 1.21 -8.83 -6.72
CA PHE A 289 1.53 -10.16 -7.21
C PHE A 289 1.41 -11.21 -6.11
N GLU A 290 1.17 -12.44 -6.53
CA GLU A 290 0.89 -13.58 -5.67
C GLU A 290 2.14 -14.08 -4.93
N LEU A 291 3.34 -13.79 -5.42
CA LEU A 291 4.62 -14.24 -4.87
C LEU A 291 4.78 -14.01 -3.35
N LYS A 292 4.25 -12.90 -2.85
CA LYS A 292 4.29 -12.55 -1.41
C LYS A 292 2.98 -12.85 -0.67
N ARG A 293 1.98 -13.40 -1.33
CA ARG A 293 0.71 -13.75 -0.69
C ARG A 293 0.82 -15.02 0.12
N ARG A 294 0.24 -15.02 1.32
CA ARG A 294 0.04 -16.21 2.11
C ARG A 294 -1.13 -17.01 1.54
N GLY A 295 -1.02 -18.34 1.52
CA GLY A 295 -2.08 -19.21 1.03
C GLY A 295 -2.15 -19.35 -0.50
N GLU A 296 -1.20 -18.81 -1.25
CA GLU A 296 -1.08 -19.08 -2.69
C GLU A 296 -0.27 -20.34 -2.94
N LEU A 297 -0.63 -21.08 -4.00
CA LEU A 297 0.10 -22.28 -4.43
C LEU A 297 1.57 -21.95 -4.72
N GLN A 298 2.45 -22.85 -4.31
CA GLN A 298 3.88 -22.69 -4.53
C GLN A 298 4.22 -22.64 -6.03
N LEU A 299 3.52 -23.38 -6.87
CA LEU A 299 3.61 -23.35 -8.33
C LEU A 299 3.50 -21.91 -8.88
N VAL A 300 2.49 -21.14 -8.42
CA VAL A 300 2.30 -19.77 -8.87
C VAL A 300 3.47 -18.89 -8.46
N LYS A 301 4.01 -19.11 -7.26
CA LYS A 301 5.16 -18.35 -6.76
C LYS A 301 6.44 -18.68 -7.52
N ASN A 302 6.68 -19.97 -7.79
CA ASN A 302 7.84 -20.43 -8.55
C ASN A 302 7.81 -19.86 -9.96
N PHE A 303 6.68 -20.02 -10.66
CA PHE A 303 6.47 -19.44 -11.98
C PHE A 303 6.75 -17.92 -12.01
N GLN A 304 6.13 -17.15 -11.11
CA GLN A 304 6.34 -15.70 -11.07
C GLN A 304 7.79 -15.33 -10.77
N SER A 305 8.44 -16.05 -9.84
CA SER A 305 9.85 -15.81 -9.49
C SER A 305 10.78 -16.04 -10.67
N GLU A 306 10.58 -17.10 -11.42
CA GLU A 306 11.37 -17.45 -12.60
C GLU A 306 11.14 -16.45 -13.75
N VAL A 307 9.88 -16.09 -14.02
CA VAL A 307 9.54 -15.07 -15.02
C VAL A 307 10.23 -13.76 -14.70
N PHE A 308 10.18 -13.30 -13.45
CA PHE A 308 10.85 -12.04 -13.06
C PHE A 308 12.36 -12.10 -13.20
N LYS A 309 12.99 -13.21 -12.86
CA LYS A 309 14.45 -13.36 -13.04
C LYS A 309 14.84 -13.30 -14.53
N ARG A 310 14.12 -14.00 -15.38
CA ARG A 310 14.41 -14.07 -16.83
C ARG A 310 14.03 -12.80 -17.57
N PHE A 311 13.02 -12.06 -17.10
CA PHE A 311 12.60 -10.82 -17.74
C PHE A 311 13.74 -9.78 -17.79
N LEU A 312 14.64 -9.78 -16.80
CA LEU A 312 15.77 -8.86 -16.71
C LEU A 312 16.96 -9.25 -17.60
N ASP A 313 16.96 -10.46 -18.20
CA ASP A 313 18.02 -10.94 -19.07
C ASP A 313 17.95 -10.33 -20.48
N GLY A 314 16.78 -9.80 -20.87
CA GLY A 314 16.60 -9.14 -22.16
C GLY A 314 17.18 -7.73 -22.18
N SER A 315 17.89 -7.39 -23.28
CA SER A 315 18.40 -6.04 -23.53
C SER A 315 17.37 -5.09 -24.14
N ASP A 316 16.37 -5.65 -24.79
CA ASP A 316 15.25 -4.95 -25.44
C ASP A 316 13.94 -5.73 -25.21
N LEU A 317 12.83 -5.18 -25.68
CA LEU A 317 11.50 -5.76 -25.46
C LEU A 317 11.38 -7.18 -26.04
N GLU A 318 11.90 -7.39 -27.25
CA GLU A 318 11.85 -8.70 -27.92
C GLU A 318 12.75 -9.71 -27.20
N GLY A 319 13.93 -9.29 -26.76
CA GLY A 319 14.82 -10.08 -25.91
C GLY A 319 14.19 -10.49 -24.60
N CYS A 320 13.47 -9.58 -23.94
CA CYS A 320 12.71 -9.88 -22.72
C CYS A 320 11.64 -10.95 -22.97
N TYR A 321 10.85 -10.82 -24.03
CA TYR A 321 9.85 -11.83 -24.38
C TYR A 321 10.49 -13.19 -24.70
N ARG A 322 11.60 -13.19 -25.42
CA ARG A 322 12.33 -14.40 -25.81
C ARG A 322 12.92 -15.14 -24.60
N SER A 323 13.46 -14.38 -23.63
CA SER A 323 14.01 -14.97 -22.41
C SER A 323 12.93 -15.54 -21.49
N VAL A 324 11.74 -14.91 -21.45
CA VAL A 324 10.59 -15.40 -20.67
C VAL A 324 9.89 -16.58 -21.35
N ALA A 325 9.91 -16.66 -22.68
CA ALA A 325 9.22 -17.71 -23.42
C ALA A 325 9.66 -19.13 -23.01
N SER A 326 10.95 -19.33 -22.71
CA SER A 326 11.46 -20.62 -22.25
C SER A 326 10.84 -21.06 -20.91
N VAL A 327 10.68 -20.12 -19.98
CA VAL A 327 10.03 -20.37 -18.68
C VAL A 327 8.54 -20.64 -18.89
N ALA A 328 7.88 -19.82 -19.70
CA ALA A 328 6.46 -20.00 -19.98
C ALA A 328 6.16 -21.37 -20.62
N ASN A 329 6.97 -21.81 -21.59
CA ASN A 329 6.83 -23.10 -22.24
C ASN A 329 7.07 -24.27 -21.25
N HIS A 330 8.12 -24.17 -20.43
CA HIS A 330 8.36 -25.18 -19.38
C HIS A 330 7.16 -25.39 -18.48
N TRP A 331 6.61 -24.30 -17.95
CA TRP A 331 5.44 -24.39 -17.04
C TRP A 331 4.15 -24.80 -17.78
N LEU A 332 4.00 -24.48 -19.07
CA LEU A 332 2.91 -25.01 -19.89
C LEU A 332 3.04 -26.53 -20.06
N ASP A 333 4.24 -27.03 -20.34
CA ASP A 333 4.50 -28.46 -20.45
C ASP A 333 4.19 -29.18 -19.11
N VAL A 334 4.61 -28.60 -17.97
CA VAL A 334 4.29 -29.13 -16.63
C VAL A 334 2.77 -29.20 -16.40
N LEU A 335 2.02 -28.19 -16.84
CA LEU A 335 0.56 -28.18 -16.71
C LEU A 335 -0.11 -29.19 -17.65
N ASP A 336 0.35 -29.26 -18.88
CA ASP A 336 -0.22 -30.18 -19.91
C ASP A 336 0.02 -31.67 -19.58
N ASN A 337 1.22 -31.99 -19.09
CA ASN A 337 1.56 -33.36 -18.67
C ASN A 337 1.13 -33.68 -17.22
N LYS A 338 0.49 -32.70 -16.54
CA LYS A 338 0.03 -32.82 -15.14
C LYS A 338 1.15 -33.11 -14.14
N GLY A 339 2.35 -32.63 -14.42
CA GLY A 339 3.51 -32.78 -13.55
C GLY A 339 4.13 -34.18 -13.56
N THR A 340 3.86 -35.01 -14.58
CA THR A 340 4.42 -36.39 -14.66
C THR A 340 5.94 -36.43 -14.80
N ASP A 341 6.55 -35.30 -15.20
CA ASP A 341 8.01 -35.18 -15.35
C ASP A 341 8.70 -34.65 -14.08
N LEU A 342 7.92 -34.26 -13.08
CA LEU A 342 8.41 -33.83 -11.78
C LEU A 342 8.51 -35.02 -10.83
N ASP A 343 9.43 -34.97 -9.89
CA ASP A 343 9.43 -35.94 -8.80
C ASP A 343 8.27 -35.67 -7.81
N ASP A 344 7.93 -36.69 -7.01
CA ASP A 344 6.79 -36.61 -6.09
C ASP A 344 6.96 -35.48 -5.03
N GLU A 345 8.18 -35.22 -4.59
CA GLU A 345 8.46 -34.16 -3.59
C GLU A 345 8.27 -32.78 -4.22
N GLU A 346 8.79 -32.56 -5.42
CA GLU A 346 8.65 -31.30 -6.15
C GLU A 346 7.18 -31.07 -6.56
N LEU A 347 6.46 -32.10 -6.98
CA LEU A 347 5.05 -32.02 -7.31
C LEU A 347 4.23 -31.63 -6.07
N ILE A 348 4.45 -32.28 -4.92
CA ILE A 348 3.77 -31.96 -3.67
C ILE A 348 4.08 -30.54 -3.24
N GLU A 349 5.34 -30.10 -3.32
CA GLU A 349 5.71 -28.72 -3.00
C GLU A 349 4.96 -27.71 -3.87
N ASN A 350 4.90 -27.95 -5.19
CA ASN A 350 4.24 -27.05 -6.13
C ASN A 350 2.73 -26.93 -5.92
N ILE A 351 2.04 -28.01 -5.51
CA ILE A 351 0.60 -28.00 -5.27
C ILE A 351 0.23 -27.63 -3.82
N SER A 352 1.22 -27.52 -2.93
CA SER A 352 0.98 -27.18 -1.53
C SER A 352 0.70 -25.70 -1.33
N GLU A 353 -0.25 -25.40 -0.45
CA GLU A 353 -0.43 -24.05 0.06
C GLU A 353 0.67 -23.74 1.08
N SER A 354 1.47 -22.71 0.84
CA SER A 354 2.40 -22.21 1.85
C SER A 354 1.67 -21.32 2.87
N SER A 355 0.80 -21.90 3.68
CA SER A 355 0.20 -21.19 4.81
C SER A 355 1.15 -21.27 6.00
N ASN A 356 1.92 -20.22 6.24
CA ASN A 356 2.60 -20.06 7.51
C ASN A 356 1.54 -19.81 8.59
N MET A 357 1.38 -20.74 9.51
CA MET A 357 0.55 -20.54 10.67
C MET A 357 1.07 -19.34 11.46
N SER A 358 0.16 -18.45 11.87
CA SER A 358 0.52 -17.26 12.67
C SER A 358 0.95 -17.59 14.09
N LYS A 359 0.74 -18.85 14.52
CA LYS A 359 1.02 -19.38 15.85
C LYS A 359 1.64 -20.76 15.74
N THR A 360 2.37 -21.18 16.76
CA THR A 360 2.89 -22.55 16.86
C THR A 360 1.76 -23.57 17.04
N MET A 361 1.97 -24.83 16.66
CA MET A 361 0.96 -25.90 16.82
C MET A 361 0.49 -26.03 18.26
N GLU A 362 1.36 -25.78 19.25
CA GLU A 362 1.07 -25.83 20.67
C GLU A 362 0.09 -24.73 21.12
N GLU A 363 0.16 -23.54 20.50
CA GLU A 363 -0.79 -22.45 20.76
C GLU A 363 -2.20 -22.69 20.19
N TYR A 364 -2.34 -23.69 19.31
CA TYR A 364 -3.63 -24.14 18.77
C TYR A 364 -4.25 -25.31 19.55
N GLU A 365 -3.71 -25.67 20.71
CA GLU A 365 -4.28 -26.74 21.55
C GLU A 365 -5.79 -26.50 21.78
N GLY A 366 -6.60 -27.46 21.35
CA GLY A 366 -8.06 -27.41 21.39
C GLY A 366 -8.77 -26.96 20.10
N ARG A 367 -8.06 -26.48 19.07
CA ARG A 367 -8.65 -26.06 17.79
C ARG A 367 -7.98 -26.73 16.57
N LYS A 368 -7.72 -28.03 16.67
CA LYS A 368 -7.04 -28.82 15.63
C LYS A 368 -7.73 -28.75 14.24
N SER A 369 -9.04 -28.50 14.21
CA SER A 369 -9.80 -28.39 12.94
C SER A 369 -9.59 -27.09 12.16
N MET A 370 -8.88 -26.10 12.73
CA MET A 370 -8.59 -24.83 12.02
C MET A 370 -7.14 -24.76 11.53
N ALA A 371 -6.32 -25.77 11.78
CA ALA A 371 -4.91 -25.85 11.40
C ALA A 371 -4.65 -26.80 10.22
N MET A 372 -5.69 -27.48 9.71
CA MET A 372 -5.67 -28.31 8.50
C MET A 372 -6.35 -27.59 7.35
#